data_b2ad8cc7f40e740878462558b292bbd2
#
_entry.id   b2ad8cc7f40e740878462558b292bbd2
#
_cell.length_a   1.000
_cell.length_b   1.000
_cell.length_c   1.000
_cell.angle_alpha   90.00
_cell.angle_beta   90.00
_cell.angle_gamma   90.00
#
_symmetry.space_group_name_H-M   'P 1'
#
loop_
_entity.id
_entity.type
_entity.pdbx_description
1 polymer ?
#
loop_
_entity_poly.entity_id
_entity_poly.type
_entity_poly.pdbx_seq_one_letter_code
_entity_poly.pdbx_strand_id
1 'polypeptide(L)'
;MLGMDNEVIVNGQTVKLSYTEYEILHLFLKRRGQVLSISEIYEAIWTEPYSYSANNIVMVHIYKLRRKLEQDCKHPTILKTAWGKGYYIE
;
A
#
# COMPACT_ATOMS: atom_id res chain seq x y z
N MET A 1 -0.93 4.36 15.73
CA MET A 1 -1.03 4.25 14.28
C MET A 1 -0.97 2.81 13.82
N LEU A 2 0.21 2.19 13.72
CA LEU A 2 0.30 0.77 13.40
C LEU A 2 0.29 -0.04 14.68
N GLY A 3 -0.59 -1.04 14.77
CA GLY A 3 -0.70 -1.88 15.94
C GLY A 3 0.21 -3.09 15.87
N MET A 4 0.31 -3.81 16.97
CA MET A 4 1.17 -5.00 17.05
C MET A 4 0.60 -6.18 16.26
N ASP A 5 -0.72 -6.21 16.05
CA ASP A 5 -1.40 -7.31 15.36
C ASP A 5 -1.78 -6.94 13.94
N ASN A 6 -0.94 -6.14 13.26
CA ASN A 6 -1.20 -5.64 11.91
C ASN A 6 -2.49 -4.84 11.82
N GLU A 7 -2.81 -4.13 12.90
CA GLU A 7 -4.00 -3.28 12.94
C GLU A 7 -3.61 -1.83 12.76
N VAL A 8 -4.49 -1.08 12.09
CA VAL A 8 -4.32 0.36 11.94
C VAL A 8 -5.63 1.04 12.32
N ILE A 9 -5.55 2.30 12.72
CA ILE A 9 -6.74 3.08 13.01
C ILE A 9 -6.96 4.05 11.87
N VAL A 10 -8.14 3.95 11.25
CA VAL A 10 -8.52 4.78 10.11
C VAL A 10 -9.86 5.41 10.44
N ASN A 11 -9.91 6.73 10.47
CA ASN A 11 -11.14 7.48 10.81
C ASN A 11 -11.78 6.98 12.10
N GLY A 12 -10.96 6.71 13.11
CA GLY A 12 -11.43 6.26 14.41
C GLY A 12 -11.80 4.80 14.50
N GLN A 13 -11.64 4.03 13.42
CA GLN A 13 -11.99 2.61 13.41
C GLN A 13 -10.73 1.77 13.27
N THR A 14 -10.72 0.64 14.00
CA THR A 14 -9.62 -0.32 13.91
C THR A 14 -9.83 -1.20 12.69
N VAL A 15 -8.82 -1.26 11.84
CA VAL A 15 -8.84 -2.05 10.61
C VAL A 15 -7.70 -3.07 10.68
N LYS A 16 -8.03 -4.35 10.47
CA LYS A 16 -7.03 -5.40 10.50
C LYS A 16 -6.52 -5.65 9.09
N LEU A 17 -5.19 -5.65 8.95
CA LEU A 17 -4.53 -5.89 7.68
C LEU A 17 -3.86 -7.25 7.67
N SER A 18 -3.68 -7.83 6.48
CA SER A 18 -2.78 -8.97 6.35
C SER A 18 -1.36 -8.49 6.61
N TYR A 19 -0.44 -9.45 6.83
CA TYR A 19 0.96 -9.08 7.05
C TYR A 19 1.53 -8.29 5.88
N THR A 20 1.28 -8.74 4.65
CA THR A 20 1.79 -8.06 3.47
C THR A 20 1.20 -6.67 3.31
N GLU A 21 -0.12 -6.52 3.54
CA GLU A 21 -0.76 -5.21 3.49
C GLU A 21 -0.16 -4.25 4.52
N TYR A 22 0.09 -4.76 5.71
CA TYR A 22 0.71 -3.98 6.78
C TYR A 22 2.09 -3.50 6.38
N GLU A 23 2.90 -4.39 5.80
CA GLU A 23 4.25 -4.06 5.34
C GLU A 23 4.23 -3.01 4.24
N ILE A 24 3.29 -3.12 3.31
CA ILE A 24 3.15 -2.14 2.23
C ILE A 24 2.76 -0.79 2.80
N LEU A 25 1.77 -0.76 3.70
CA LEU A 25 1.37 0.50 4.32
C LEU A 25 2.52 1.13 5.10
N HIS A 26 3.27 0.32 5.85
CA HIS A 26 4.42 0.81 6.60
C HIS A 26 5.46 1.43 5.68
N LEU A 27 5.71 0.81 4.54
CA LEU A 27 6.65 1.34 3.56
C LEU A 27 6.23 2.73 3.09
N PHE A 28 4.94 2.91 2.74
CA PHE A 28 4.43 4.21 2.30
C PHE A 28 4.51 5.25 3.42
N LEU A 29 4.20 4.87 4.65
CA LEU A 29 4.25 5.81 5.76
C LEU A 29 5.68 6.24 6.07
N LYS A 30 6.63 5.34 5.90
CA LYS A 30 8.05 5.63 6.04
C LYS A 30 8.53 6.60 4.96
N ARG A 31 7.89 6.58 3.80
CA ARG A 31 8.26 7.38 2.64
C ARG A 31 7.15 8.33 2.22
N ARG A 32 6.50 8.95 3.20
CA ARG A 32 5.38 9.85 2.93
C ARG A 32 5.79 10.95 1.97
N GLY A 33 4.90 11.25 1.03
CA GLY A 33 5.14 12.26 0.02
C GLY A 33 5.97 11.81 -1.16
N GLN A 34 6.52 10.59 -1.09
CA GLN A 34 7.36 10.04 -2.15
C GLN A 34 6.54 9.07 -3.00
N VAL A 35 6.64 9.22 -4.31
CA VAL A 35 6.01 8.27 -5.24
C VAL A 35 6.88 7.03 -5.34
N LEU A 36 6.29 5.87 -5.08
CA LEU A 36 6.97 4.59 -5.20
C LEU A 36 6.46 3.85 -6.43
N SER A 37 7.37 3.42 -7.29
CA SER A 37 7.00 2.63 -8.45
C SER A 37 6.61 1.21 -8.03
N ILE A 38 5.94 0.49 -8.92
CA ILE A 38 5.57 -0.91 -8.65
C ILE A 38 6.83 -1.73 -8.41
N SER A 39 7.90 -1.49 -9.18
CA SER A 39 9.14 -2.24 -8.99
C SER A 39 9.78 -1.95 -7.64
N GLU A 40 9.76 -0.69 -7.19
CA GLU A 40 10.28 -0.33 -5.88
C GLU A 40 9.49 -1.01 -4.76
N ILE A 41 8.16 -1.02 -4.87
CA ILE A 41 7.31 -1.66 -3.89
C ILE A 41 7.58 -3.17 -3.86
N TYR A 42 7.63 -3.79 -5.03
CA TYR A 42 7.85 -5.23 -5.12
C TYR A 42 9.19 -5.63 -4.51
N GLU A 43 10.26 -4.95 -4.87
CA GLU A 43 11.58 -5.30 -4.39
C GLU A 43 11.74 -5.05 -2.90
N ALA A 44 11.07 -4.01 -2.37
CA ALA A 44 11.14 -3.73 -0.94
C ALA A 44 10.37 -4.74 -0.10
N ILE A 45 9.22 -5.20 -0.59
CA ILE A 45 8.33 -6.06 0.20
C ILE A 45 8.62 -7.55 -0.03
N TRP A 46 8.82 -7.95 -1.28
CA TRP A 46 9.04 -9.36 -1.62
C TRP A 46 10.52 -9.73 -1.64
N THR A 47 11.41 -8.74 -1.60
CA THR A 47 12.88 -8.92 -1.56
C THR A 47 13.42 -9.79 -2.69
N GLU A 48 12.78 -9.67 -3.86
CA GLU A 48 13.18 -10.37 -5.07
C GLU A 48 13.31 -9.36 -6.19
N PRO A 49 14.14 -9.63 -7.21
CA PRO A 49 14.22 -8.73 -8.36
C PRO A 49 12.86 -8.62 -9.06
N TYR A 50 12.53 -7.40 -9.44
CA TYR A 50 11.27 -7.14 -10.12
C TYR A 50 11.27 -7.79 -11.51
N SER A 51 10.12 -8.33 -11.90
CA SER A 51 9.86 -8.77 -13.26
C SER A 51 8.46 -8.31 -13.65
N TYR A 52 8.18 -8.29 -14.94
CA TYR A 52 6.88 -7.83 -15.43
C TYR A 52 5.72 -8.59 -14.79
N SER A 53 5.88 -9.87 -14.55
CA SER A 53 4.82 -10.68 -13.94
C SER A 53 4.49 -10.27 -12.53
N ALA A 54 5.36 -9.50 -11.86
CA ALA A 54 5.11 -9.03 -10.50
C ALA A 54 4.12 -7.87 -10.45
N ASN A 55 3.82 -7.23 -11.59
CA ASN A 55 2.86 -6.11 -11.62
C ASN A 55 1.52 -6.48 -10.99
N ASN A 56 0.96 -7.62 -11.39
CA ASN A 56 -0.34 -8.03 -10.88
C ASN A 56 -0.31 -8.30 -9.39
N ILE A 57 0.78 -8.85 -8.89
CA ILE A 57 0.92 -9.13 -7.46
C ILE A 57 0.81 -7.83 -6.67
N VAL A 58 1.57 -6.81 -7.05
CA VAL A 58 1.55 -5.53 -6.37
C VAL A 58 0.18 -4.87 -6.51
N MET A 59 -0.38 -4.85 -7.72
CA MET A 59 -1.66 -4.18 -7.97
C MET A 59 -2.80 -4.81 -7.17
N VAL A 60 -2.82 -6.13 -7.05
CA VAL A 60 -3.83 -6.82 -6.25
C VAL A 60 -3.71 -6.42 -4.78
N HIS A 61 -2.50 -6.34 -4.25
CA HIS A 61 -2.30 -5.96 -2.86
C HIS A 61 -2.67 -4.50 -2.61
N ILE A 62 -2.35 -3.60 -3.55
CA ILE A 62 -2.77 -2.21 -3.47
C ILE A 62 -4.30 -2.11 -3.46
N TYR A 63 -4.98 -2.86 -4.32
CA TYR A 63 -6.44 -2.88 -4.36
C TYR A 63 -7.03 -3.35 -3.03
N LYS A 64 -6.52 -4.46 -2.49
CA LYS A 64 -7.00 -4.98 -1.21
C LYS A 64 -6.77 -4.00 -0.08
N LEU A 65 -5.61 -3.33 -0.08
CA LEU A 65 -5.29 -2.33 0.93
C LEU A 65 -6.25 -1.15 0.84
N ARG A 66 -6.52 -0.67 -0.38
CA ARG A 66 -7.49 0.41 -0.58
C ARG A 66 -8.87 0.05 -0.09
N ARG A 67 -9.32 -1.18 -0.32
CA ARG A 67 -10.62 -1.61 0.15
C ARG A 67 -10.76 -1.53 1.66
N LYS A 68 -9.65 -1.64 2.37
CA LYS A 68 -9.66 -1.58 3.83
C LYS A 68 -9.44 -0.17 4.37
N LEU A 69 -8.68 0.66 3.66
CA LEU A 69 -8.32 2.00 4.13
C LEU A 69 -9.26 3.10 3.64
N GLU A 70 -9.74 2.99 2.40
CA GLU A 70 -10.50 4.06 1.76
C GLU A 70 -11.99 3.90 2.03
N GLN A 71 -12.69 5.01 2.19
CA GLN A 71 -14.14 5.00 2.25
C GLN A 71 -14.73 4.58 0.91
N ASP A 72 -14.11 5.03 -0.18
CA ASP A 72 -14.48 4.65 -1.54
C ASP A 72 -13.20 4.29 -2.27
N CYS A 73 -12.99 3.00 -2.51
CA CYS A 73 -11.76 2.53 -3.13
C CYS A 73 -11.60 2.98 -4.57
N LYS A 74 -12.67 3.44 -5.21
CA LYS A 74 -12.61 3.99 -6.57
C LYS A 74 -12.12 5.43 -6.58
N HIS A 75 -12.21 6.12 -5.44
CA HIS A 75 -11.77 7.51 -5.30
C HIS A 75 -10.86 7.61 -4.08
N PRO A 76 -9.66 7.01 -4.15
CA PRO A 76 -8.78 6.95 -2.97
C PRO A 76 -8.29 8.33 -2.56
N THR A 77 -8.33 8.58 -1.25
CA THR A 77 -7.83 9.83 -0.66
C THR A 77 -6.59 9.61 0.19
N ILE A 78 -6.29 8.38 0.54
CA ILE A 78 -5.14 8.04 1.39
C ILE A 78 -3.99 7.51 0.54
N LEU A 79 -4.23 6.39 -0.13
CA LEU A 79 -3.23 5.74 -0.97
C LEU A 79 -3.54 6.11 -2.42
N LYS A 80 -2.81 7.09 -2.93
CA LYS A 80 -3.12 7.72 -4.21
C LYS A 80 -2.28 7.14 -5.34
N THR A 81 -2.75 7.34 -6.56
CA THR A 81 -2.05 6.91 -7.77
C THR A 81 -1.37 8.12 -8.43
N ALA A 82 -0.09 7.97 -8.72
CA ALA A 82 0.62 8.88 -9.61
C ALA A 82 0.67 8.19 -10.98
N TRP A 83 -0.23 8.59 -11.88
CA TRP A 83 -0.42 7.89 -13.14
C TRP A 83 0.88 7.80 -13.94
N GLY A 84 1.19 6.59 -14.36
CA GLY A 84 2.41 6.31 -15.10
C GLY A 84 3.67 6.24 -14.26
N LYS A 85 3.57 6.47 -12.93
CA LYS A 85 4.74 6.50 -12.06
C LYS A 85 4.66 5.54 -10.89
N GLY A 86 3.48 5.39 -10.27
CA GLY A 86 3.33 4.51 -9.13
C GLY A 86 2.27 5.01 -8.16
N TYR A 87 2.54 4.84 -6.86
CA TYR A 87 1.59 5.15 -5.80
C TYR A 87 2.27 5.97 -4.71
N TYR A 88 1.46 6.67 -3.90
CA TYR A 88 2.02 7.46 -2.81
C TYR A 88 0.98 7.74 -1.73
N ILE A 89 1.45 8.03 -0.52
CA ILE A 89 0.65 8.59 0.56
C ILE A 89 1.25 9.96 0.87
N GLU A 90 0.40 10.96 0.91
CA GLU A 90 0.82 12.34 1.20
C GLU A 90 1.31 12.51 2.62
#